data_fae90abd44b384f0c3b90c81e041fe3c
#
_entry.id   fae90abd44b384f0c3b90c81e041fe3c
#
_cell.length_a   1.000
_cell.length_b   1.000
_cell.length_c   1.000
_cell.angle_alpha   90.00
_cell.angle_beta   90.00
_cell.angle_gamma   90.00
#
_symmetry.space_group_name_H-M   'P 1'
#
loop_
_entity.id
_entity.type
_entity.pdbx_description
1 polymer ?
#
loop_
_entity_poly.entity_id
_entity_poly.type
_entity_poly.pdbx_seq_one_letter_code
_entity_poly.pdbx_strand_id
1 'polypeptide(L)'
;VSAALAGFDIDRFVAATLAEDLGTIGDITSAAVIPAEARFAGVMDSRDAITVAGLALADAFFRALDPEVRIEHLVEDGQAVAAGTELMRIEGRARAMLTAERSALNTVQHLSGVATMTRAYVDRMQGTGAILLDTRKTIPGLRVLEKYATRMGGAQNHRMGLWDAAMIKDNHVAVAGDVGEAVRRARDAGIAQIIVEVDRVDQIEPALAAGATHLLLDNMPPEILRGAVALVDGRVPTEASGGVSLDTIRAIAESGVTYVSVGRLTQSAPAADIGLDFATL
;
A
#
# COMPACT_ATOMS: atom_id res chain seq x y z
N VAL A 1 -6.08 12.04 -12.34
CA VAL A 1 -5.19 11.55 -11.26
C VAL A 1 -5.96 11.65 -9.96
N SER A 2 -6.10 10.54 -9.24
CA SER A 2 -6.78 10.50 -7.94
C SER A 2 -6.13 11.50 -6.98
N ALA A 3 -6.92 12.28 -6.24
CA ALA A 3 -6.44 13.15 -5.16
C ALA A 3 -5.54 12.38 -4.14
N ALA A 4 -5.67 11.07 -4.13
CA ALA A 4 -4.90 10.15 -3.30
C ALA A 4 -3.42 9.99 -3.71
N LEU A 5 -3.05 10.37 -4.94
CA LEU A 5 -1.66 10.45 -5.43
C LEU A 5 -1.13 11.90 -5.48
N ALA A 6 -1.84 12.84 -4.86
CA ALA A 6 -1.41 14.23 -4.81
C ALA A 6 0.01 14.35 -4.23
N GLY A 7 0.91 14.99 -4.98
CA GLY A 7 2.32 15.16 -4.60
C GLY A 7 3.25 14.01 -5.02
N PHE A 8 2.74 12.94 -5.65
CA PHE A 8 3.60 11.94 -6.29
C PHE A 8 3.92 12.36 -7.74
N ASP A 9 5.20 12.35 -8.09
CA ASP A 9 5.68 12.70 -9.43
C ASP A 9 5.52 11.50 -10.38
N ILE A 10 4.32 11.41 -10.98
CA ILE A 10 3.97 10.33 -11.91
C ILE A 10 4.86 10.36 -13.14
N ASP A 11 5.14 11.53 -13.69
CA ASP A 11 5.93 11.65 -14.92
C ASP A 11 7.36 11.14 -14.70
N ARG A 12 7.96 11.48 -13.57
CA ARG A 12 9.27 10.97 -13.19
C ARG A 12 9.27 9.44 -12.98
N PHE A 13 8.23 8.91 -12.34
CA PHE A 13 8.10 7.47 -12.14
C PHE A 13 7.98 6.73 -13.46
N VAL A 14 7.09 7.20 -14.35
CA VAL A 14 6.87 6.62 -15.69
C VAL A 14 8.16 6.68 -16.52
N ALA A 15 8.82 7.83 -16.56
CA ALA A 15 10.07 8.00 -17.31
C ALA A 15 11.18 7.06 -16.81
N ALA A 16 11.34 6.91 -15.50
CA ALA A 16 12.34 6.02 -14.91
C ALA A 16 12.05 4.54 -15.21
N THR A 17 10.77 4.12 -15.11
CA THR A 17 10.36 2.73 -15.38
C THR A 17 10.50 2.39 -16.87
N LEU A 18 10.09 3.29 -17.78
CA LEU A 18 10.29 3.09 -19.21
C LEU A 18 11.78 3.07 -19.59
N ALA A 19 12.61 3.87 -18.93
CA ALA A 19 14.05 3.86 -19.19
C ALA A 19 14.73 2.53 -18.80
N GLU A 20 14.22 1.84 -17.77
CA GLU A 20 14.68 0.50 -17.38
C GLU A 20 14.46 -0.51 -18.51
N ASP A 21 13.29 -0.46 -19.16
CA ASP A 21 12.89 -1.40 -20.21
C ASP A 21 13.52 -1.06 -21.58
N LEU A 22 13.58 0.23 -21.91
CA LEU A 22 14.05 0.71 -23.20
C LEU A 22 15.60 0.77 -23.32
N GLY A 23 16.29 0.90 -22.19
CA GLY A 23 17.74 1.15 -22.21
C GLY A 23 18.11 2.33 -23.10
N THR A 24 19.21 2.18 -23.85
CA THR A 24 19.70 3.23 -24.79
C THR A 24 19.30 3.01 -26.23
N ILE A 25 18.72 1.83 -26.56
CA ILE A 25 18.45 1.40 -27.94
C ILE A 25 16.96 1.47 -28.27
N GLY A 26 16.08 1.32 -27.27
CA GLY A 26 14.63 1.27 -27.43
C GLY A 26 14.10 -0.14 -27.73
N ASP A 27 12.80 -0.23 -28.07
CA ASP A 27 12.12 -1.48 -28.40
C ASP A 27 12.49 -1.95 -29.81
N ILE A 28 13.52 -2.81 -29.89
CA ILE A 28 14.03 -3.36 -31.16
C ILE A 28 13.02 -4.27 -31.84
N THR A 29 12.15 -4.95 -31.08
CA THR A 29 11.15 -5.87 -31.62
C THR A 29 10.05 -5.11 -32.35
N SER A 30 9.40 -4.17 -31.66
CA SER A 30 8.34 -3.37 -32.27
C SER A 30 8.86 -2.53 -33.42
N ALA A 31 10.09 -2.00 -33.31
CA ALA A 31 10.71 -1.25 -34.40
C ALA A 31 10.93 -2.09 -35.67
N ALA A 32 11.32 -3.36 -35.51
CA ALA A 32 11.61 -4.24 -36.63
C ALA A 32 10.36 -4.89 -37.25
N VAL A 33 9.36 -5.24 -36.41
CA VAL A 33 8.25 -6.13 -36.82
C VAL A 33 6.96 -5.35 -37.13
N ILE A 34 6.71 -4.23 -36.44
CA ILE A 34 5.44 -3.50 -36.53
C ILE A 34 5.59 -2.32 -37.50
N PRO A 35 4.72 -2.16 -38.53
CA PRO A 35 4.69 -0.97 -39.37
C PRO A 35 4.51 0.32 -38.53
N ALA A 36 5.14 1.41 -38.95
CA ALA A 36 5.14 2.66 -38.16
C ALA A 36 3.74 3.25 -37.95
N GLU A 37 2.86 3.10 -38.95
CA GLU A 37 1.48 3.60 -38.97
C GLU A 37 0.46 2.59 -38.41
N ALA A 38 0.91 1.41 -38.00
CA ALA A 38 0.01 0.39 -37.46
C ALA A 38 -0.70 0.88 -36.18
N ARG A 39 -1.97 0.56 -36.10
CA ARG A 39 -2.83 0.84 -34.93
C ARG A 39 -3.02 -0.44 -34.14
N PHE A 40 -3.18 -0.29 -32.84
CA PHE A 40 -3.48 -1.35 -31.90
C PHE A 40 -4.73 -0.96 -31.11
N ALA A 41 -5.67 -1.87 -31.00
CA ALA A 41 -6.73 -1.79 -30.01
C ALA A 41 -6.60 -2.98 -29.07
N GLY A 42 -6.71 -2.75 -27.77
CA GLY A 42 -6.57 -3.79 -26.76
C GLY A 42 -7.48 -3.58 -25.58
N VAL A 43 -7.71 -4.67 -24.86
CA VAL A 43 -8.48 -4.71 -23.62
C VAL A 43 -7.57 -5.23 -22.52
N MET A 44 -7.46 -4.44 -21.45
CA MET A 44 -6.83 -4.89 -20.20
C MET A 44 -7.91 -5.54 -19.35
N ASP A 45 -7.72 -6.79 -18.97
CA ASP A 45 -8.67 -7.54 -18.16
C ASP A 45 -8.00 -8.22 -16.96
N SER A 46 -8.80 -8.45 -15.92
CA SER A 46 -8.36 -9.24 -14.77
C SER A 46 -8.68 -10.71 -14.96
N ARG A 47 -7.69 -11.58 -14.78
CA ARG A 47 -7.86 -13.04 -14.81
C ARG A 47 -8.25 -13.64 -13.48
N ASP A 48 -8.10 -12.84 -12.41
CA ASP A 48 -8.48 -13.19 -11.04
C ASP A 48 -9.57 -12.27 -10.50
N ALA A 49 -10.23 -12.67 -9.40
CA ALA A 49 -11.05 -11.77 -8.60
C ALA A 49 -10.12 -10.86 -7.77
N ILE A 50 -10.17 -9.54 -8.00
CA ILE A 50 -9.23 -8.58 -7.41
C ILE A 50 -9.92 -7.31 -6.90
N THR A 51 -9.21 -6.55 -6.09
CA THR A 51 -9.48 -5.12 -5.87
C THR A 51 -8.51 -4.31 -6.74
N VAL A 52 -9.04 -3.49 -7.62
CA VAL A 52 -8.27 -2.76 -8.64
C VAL A 52 -7.49 -1.60 -8.01
N ALA A 53 -6.24 -1.41 -8.44
CA ALA A 53 -5.46 -0.22 -8.08
C ALA A 53 -4.38 0.09 -9.12
N GLY A 54 -4.25 1.37 -9.49
CA GLY A 54 -3.16 1.85 -10.35
C GLY A 54 -3.54 2.11 -11.80
N LEU A 55 -4.82 2.17 -12.16
CA LEU A 55 -5.27 2.42 -13.53
C LEU A 55 -4.73 3.76 -14.09
N ALA A 56 -4.70 4.81 -13.26
CA ALA A 56 -4.15 6.10 -13.69
C ALA A 56 -2.65 6.05 -14.00
N LEU A 57 -1.90 5.12 -13.40
CA LEU A 57 -0.48 4.90 -13.71
C LEU A 57 -0.32 4.14 -15.03
N ALA A 58 -1.17 3.11 -15.28
CA ALA A 58 -1.20 2.44 -16.58
C ALA A 58 -1.50 3.42 -17.72
N ASP A 59 -2.53 4.27 -17.54
CA ASP A 59 -2.86 5.37 -18.48
C ASP A 59 -1.62 6.25 -18.75
N ALA A 60 -0.90 6.65 -17.72
CA ALA A 60 0.29 7.49 -17.85
C ALA A 60 1.41 6.83 -18.67
N PHE A 61 1.64 5.53 -18.57
CA PHE A 61 2.61 4.81 -19.40
C PHE A 61 2.25 4.85 -20.88
N PHE A 62 1.00 4.60 -21.22
CA PHE A 62 0.53 4.64 -22.62
C PHE A 62 0.62 6.05 -23.19
N ARG A 63 0.17 7.07 -22.42
CA ARG A 63 0.23 8.49 -22.87
C ARG A 63 1.65 9.02 -23.00
N ALA A 64 2.58 8.52 -22.22
CA ALA A 64 3.99 8.93 -22.33
C ALA A 64 4.59 8.57 -23.70
N LEU A 65 4.14 7.45 -24.31
CA LEU A 65 4.62 7.01 -25.62
C LEU A 65 3.68 7.37 -26.78
N ASP A 66 2.39 7.56 -26.52
CA ASP A 66 1.41 8.05 -27.49
C ASP A 66 0.44 9.06 -26.84
N PRO A 67 0.73 10.37 -26.95
CA PRO A 67 -0.17 11.39 -26.38
C PRO A 67 -1.58 11.40 -26.97
N GLU A 68 -1.79 10.79 -28.16
CA GLU A 68 -3.09 10.71 -28.84
C GLU A 68 -3.84 9.41 -28.54
N VAL A 69 -3.30 8.53 -27.66
CA VAL A 69 -3.95 7.29 -27.26
C VAL A 69 -5.35 7.56 -26.71
N ARG A 70 -6.30 6.76 -27.14
CA ARG A 70 -7.65 6.75 -26.54
C ARG A 70 -7.69 5.69 -25.46
N ILE A 71 -8.11 6.09 -24.27
CA ILE A 71 -8.22 5.20 -23.10
C ILE A 71 -9.59 5.40 -22.49
N GLU A 72 -10.28 4.28 -22.29
CA GLU A 72 -11.55 4.18 -21.58
C GLU A 72 -11.34 3.33 -20.34
N HIS A 73 -11.52 3.90 -19.15
CA HIS A 73 -11.55 3.17 -17.89
C HIS A 73 -12.95 2.59 -17.70
N LEU A 74 -13.07 1.28 -17.52
CA LEU A 74 -14.34 0.58 -17.35
C LEU A 74 -14.67 0.32 -15.88
N VAL A 75 -13.68 0.48 -15.01
CA VAL A 75 -13.76 0.34 -13.56
C VAL A 75 -12.95 1.43 -12.89
N GLU A 76 -13.08 1.56 -11.57
CA GLU A 76 -12.34 2.52 -10.77
C GLU A 76 -11.39 1.83 -9.79
N ASP A 77 -10.31 2.52 -9.39
CA ASP A 77 -9.44 2.04 -8.32
C ASP A 77 -10.24 1.92 -7.00
N GLY A 78 -10.02 0.82 -6.28
CA GLY A 78 -10.77 0.45 -5.08
C GLY A 78 -11.99 -0.44 -5.36
N GLN A 79 -12.41 -0.59 -6.61
CA GLN A 79 -13.50 -1.48 -6.98
C GLN A 79 -13.06 -2.95 -6.91
N ALA A 80 -13.88 -3.79 -6.27
CA ALA A 80 -13.72 -5.24 -6.33
C ALA A 80 -14.37 -5.77 -7.61
N VAL A 81 -13.63 -6.57 -8.36
CA VAL A 81 -14.08 -7.14 -9.64
C VAL A 81 -13.89 -8.65 -9.66
N ALA A 82 -14.71 -9.33 -10.46
CA ALA A 82 -14.58 -10.77 -10.69
C ALA A 82 -13.52 -11.07 -11.75
N ALA A 83 -13.06 -12.31 -11.80
CA ALA A 83 -12.24 -12.81 -12.91
C ALA A 83 -12.95 -12.61 -14.25
N GLY A 84 -12.19 -12.23 -15.29
CA GLY A 84 -12.71 -11.93 -16.64
C GLY A 84 -13.30 -10.53 -16.78
N THR A 85 -13.17 -9.65 -15.78
CA THR A 85 -13.67 -8.26 -15.89
C THR A 85 -12.70 -7.41 -16.70
N GLU A 86 -13.23 -6.75 -17.74
CA GLU A 86 -12.50 -5.71 -18.48
C GLU A 86 -12.27 -4.50 -17.58
N LEU A 87 -11.01 -4.06 -17.48
CA LEU A 87 -10.60 -2.93 -16.63
C LEU A 87 -10.45 -1.63 -17.42
N MET A 88 -9.90 -1.75 -18.64
CA MET A 88 -9.53 -0.62 -19.48
C MET A 88 -9.51 -1.04 -20.95
N ARG A 89 -9.99 -0.18 -21.84
CA ARG A 89 -9.79 -0.28 -23.29
C ARG A 89 -8.82 0.77 -23.76
N ILE A 90 -7.92 0.39 -24.66
CA ILE A 90 -6.92 1.28 -25.24
C ILE A 90 -6.91 1.18 -26.75
N GLU A 91 -6.73 2.31 -27.44
CA GLU A 91 -6.52 2.38 -28.89
C GLU A 91 -5.47 3.44 -29.21
N GLY A 92 -4.37 3.01 -29.82
CA GLY A 92 -3.26 3.91 -30.10
C GLY A 92 -2.32 3.40 -31.19
N ARG A 93 -1.14 4.03 -31.30
CA ARG A 93 -0.08 3.58 -32.19
C ARG A 93 0.46 2.24 -31.69
N ALA A 94 0.46 1.20 -32.54
CA ALA A 94 0.79 -0.16 -32.14
C ALA A 94 2.15 -0.28 -31.45
N ARG A 95 3.20 0.35 -32.01
CA ARG A 95 4.54 0.35 -31.40
C ARG A 95 4.54 0.92 -30.00
N ALA A 96 3.87 2.06 -29.79
CA ALA A 96 3.81 2.72 -28.48
C ALA A 96 3.04 1.85 -27.45
N MET A 97 1.92 1.24 -27.86
CA MET A 97 1.12 0.39 -26.99
C MET A 97 1.90 -0.85 -26.53
N LEU A 98 2.53 -1.55 -27.46
CA LEU A 98 3.32 -2.74 -27.17
C LEU A 98 4.56 -2.43 -26.31
N THR A 99 5.20 -1.29 -26.54
CA THR A 99 6.35 -0.83 -25.75
C THR A 99 5.96 -0.47 -24.31
N ALA A 100 4.78 0.15 -24.10
CA ALA A 100 4.31 0.53 -22.76
C ALA A 100 3.75 -0.65 -21.94
N GLU A 101 3.28 -1.69 -22.62
CA GLU A 101 2.47 -2.78 -22.08
C GLU A 101 3.05 -3.36 -20.78
N ARG A 102 4.32 -3.81 -20.82
CA ARG A 102 4.91 -4.52 -19.68
C ARG A 102 5.03 -3.64 -18.45
N SER A 103 5.49 -2.40 -18.61
CA SER A 103 5.59 -1.43 -17.51
C SER A 103 4.22 -1.07 -16.91
N ALA A 104 3.21 -0.87 -17.77
CA ALA A 104 1.84 -0.62 -17.33
C ALA A 104 1.26 -1.82 -16.57
N LEU A 105 1.36 -3.04 -17.14
CA LEU A 105 0.87 -4.27 -16.50
C LEU A 105 1.57 -4.54 -15.17
N ASN A 106 2.90 -4.50 -15.11
CA ASN A 106 3.64 -4.75 -13.88
C ASN A 106 3.18 -3.82 -12.75
N THR A 107 2.93 -2.55 -13.07
CA THR A 107 2.48 -1.56 -12.09
C THR A 107 1.07 -1.87 -11.57
N VAL A 108 0.11 -2.11 -12.47
CA VAL A 108 -1.28 -2.40 -12.05
C VAL A 108 -1.38 -3.76 -11.36
N GLN A 109 -0.66 -4.78 -11.84
CA GLN A 109 -0.61 -6.10 -11.22
C GLN A 109 -0.10 -6.03 -9.78
N HIS A 110 1.02 -5.30 -9.55
CA HIS A 110 1.57 -5.13 -8.21
C HIS A 110 0.60 -4.38 -7.29
N LEU A 111 0.09 -3.23 -7.71
CA LEU A 111 -0.77 -2.39 -6.89
C LEU A 111 -2.14 -3.04 -6.63
N SER A 112 -2.72 -3.70 -7.63
CA SER A 112 -3.96 -4.47 -7.43
C SER A 112 -3.75 -5.68 -6.52
N GLY A 113 -2.59 -6.31 -6.56
CA GLY A 113 -2.22 -7.36 -5.62
C GLY A 113 -2.18 -6.87 -4.17
N VAL A 114 -1.55 -5.70 -3.94
CA VAL A 114 -1.52 -5.02 -2.62
C VAL A 114 -2.93 -4.66 -2.16
N ALA A 115 -3.76 -4.08 -3.04
CA ALA A 115 -5.14 -3.71 -2.71
C ALA A 115 -6.00 -4.94 -2.40
N THR A 116 -5.86 -6.02 -3.17
CA THR A 116 -6.59 -7.28 -2.98
C THR A 116 -6.23 -7.95 -1.66
N MET A 117 -4.94 -8.06 -1.35
CA MET A 117 -4.49 -8.57 -0.06
C MET A 117 -5.03 -7.71 1.09
N THR A 118 -4.95 -6.39 0.96
CA THR A 118 -5.46 -5.46 1.97
C THR A 118 -6.96 -5.66 2.18
N ARG A 119 -7.73 -5.79 1.12
CA ARG A 119 -9.17 -6.05 1.18
C ARG A 119 -9.49 -7.33 1.95
N ALA A 120 -8.75 -8.40 1.70
CA ALA A 120 -8.92 -9.66 2.42
C ALA A 120 -8.73 -9.50 3.94
N TYR A 121 -7.76 -8.71 4.38
CA TYR A 121 -7.56 -8.39 5.79
C TYR A 121 -8.70 -7.52 6.36
N VAL A 122 -9.14 -6.49 5.64
CA VAL A 122 -10.26 -5.63 6.03
C VAL A 122 -11.54 -6.45 6.23
N ASP A 123 -11.84 -7.36 5.29
CA ASP A 123 -13.02 -8.20 5.35
C ASP A 123 -13.00 -9.14 6.58
N ARG A 124 -11.83 -9.66 6.98
CA ARG A 124 -11.70 -10.46 8.20
C ARG A 124 -11.95 -9.66 9.47
N MET A 125 -11.74 -8.35 9.46
CA MET A 125 -11.94 -7.45 10.60
C MET A 125 -13.36 -6.87 10.69
N GLN A 126 -14.22 -7.11 9.73
CA GLN A 126 -15.57 -6.53 9.71
C GLN A 126 -16.32 -6.79 11.02
N GLY A 127 -16.95 -5.72 11.57
CA GLY A 127 -17.75 -5.76 12.80
C GLY A 127 -16.94 -5.76 14.10
N THR A 128 -15.60 -5.69 14.07
CA THR A 128 -14.79 -5.63 15.31
C THR A 128 -14.57 -4.20 15.82
N GLY A 129 -14.77 -3.19 14.97
CA GLY A 129 -14.46 -1.78 15.27
C GLY A 129 -12.99 -1.40 15.12
N ALA A 130 -12.06 -2.35 15.02
CA ALA A 130 -10.65 -2.07 14.78
C ALA A 130 -10.38 -1.64 13.32
N ILE A 131 -9.37 -0.81 13.13
CA ILE A 131 -8.97 -0.27 11.83
C ILE A 131 -7.65 -0.90 11.39
N LEU A 132 -7.60 -1.37 10.13
CA LEU A 132 -6.36 -1.89 9.53
C LEU A 132 -5.43 -0.75 9.15
N LEU A 133 -4.16 -0.87 9.53
CA LEU A 133 -3.09 0.03 9.10
C LEU A 133 -2.05 -0.71 8.26
N ASP A 134 -1.48 0.00 7.29
CA ASP A 134 -0.25 -0.42 6.63
C ASP A 134 0.99 -0.14 7.51
N THR A 135 2.18 -0.29 6.94
CA THR A 135 3.44 -0.02 7.65
C THR A 135 4.45 0.67 6.71
N ARG A 136 5.69 0.87 7.20
CA ARG A 136 6.83 1.30 6.39
C ARG A 136 7.61 0.13 5.76
N LYS A 137 7.12 -1.10 5.90
CA LYS A 137 7.71 -2.30 5.26
C LYS A 137 7.25 -2.35 3.81
N THR A 138 7.81 -1.47 2.98
CA THR A 138 7.47 -1.27 1.57
C THR A 138 8.66 -1.58 0.67
N ILE A 139 8.41 -1.89 -0.59
CA ILE A 139 9.46 -1.98 -1.60
C ILE A 139 10.15 -0.60 -1.72
N PRO A 140 11.50 -0.54 -1.69
CA PRO A 140 12.23 0.72 -1.83
C PRO A 140 11.79 1.47 -3.10
N GLY A 141 11.48 2.77 -2.94
CA GLY A 141 11.00 3.64 -4.01
C GLY A 141 9.49 3.58 -4.27
N LEU A 142 8.78 2.52 -3.88
CA LEU A 142 7.34 2.34 -4.18
C LEU A 142 6.40 2.70 -3.03
N ARG A 143 6.88 3.21 -1.90
CA ARG A 143 6.06 3.43 -0.70
C ARG A 143 4.80 4.23 -0.95
N VAL A 144 4.88 5.31 -1.71
CA VAL A 144 3.70 6.17 -1.97
C VAL A 144 2.63 5.39 -2.74
N LEU A 145 3.04 4.61 -3.73
CA LEU A 145 2.16 3.80 -4.57
C LEU A 145 1.56 2.63 -3.78
N GLU A 146 2.37 1.92 -2.99
CA GLU A 146 1.89 0.81 -2.18
C GLU A 146 0.93 1.27 -1.08
N LYS A 147 1.21 2.41 -0.42
CA LYS A 147 0.28 3.01 0.54
C LYS A 147 -0.98 3.56 -0.13
N TYR A 148 -0.90 4.01 -1.37
CA TYR A 148 -2.08 4.28 -2.17
C TYR A 148 -2.91 3.01 -2.36
N ALA A 149 -2.28 1.90 -2.77
CA ALA A 149 -2.95 0.64 -3.01
C ALA A 149 -3.59 0.05 -1.72
N THR A 150 -2.93 0.18 -0.56
CA THR A 150 -3.55 -0.24 0.71
C THR A 150 -4.81 0.55 1.04
N ARG A 151 -4.88 1.85 0.71
CA ARG A 151 -6.13 2.63 0.83
C ARG A 151 -7.21 2.14 -0.11
N MET A 152 -6.85 1.77 -1.34
CA MET A 152 -7.80 1.19 -2.30
C MET A 152 -8.36 -0.13 -1.78
N GLY A 153 -7.58 -0.90 -1.04
CA GLY A 153 -8.02 -2.09 -0.33
C GLY A 153 -8.87 -1.83 0.93
N GLY A 154 -8.97 -0.57 1.39
CA GLY A 154 -9.79 -0.17 2.55
C GLY A 154 -9.03 -0.01 3.87
N ALA A 155 -7.69 -0.08 3.88
CA ALA A 155 -6.88 0.25 5.05
C ALA A 155 -6.66 1.76 5.19
N GLN A 156 -6.26 2.20 6.39
CA GLN A 156 -5.69 3.53 6.60
C GLN A 156 -4.16 3.47 6.52
N ASN A 157 -3.54 4.59 6.15
CA ASN A 157 -2.09 4.66 6.15
C ASN A 157 -1.55 4.96 7.55
N HIS A 158 -0.58 4.17 7.99
CA HIS A 158 0.33 4.53 9.06
C HIS A 158 1.30 5.62 8.56
N ARG A 159 2.15 6.17 9.44
CA ARG A 159 3.12 7.22 9.07
C ARG A 159 3.83 6.93 7.75
N MET A 160 3.98 7.97 6.92
CA MET A 160 4.63 7.88 5.60
C MET A 160 6.15 7.79 5.71
N GLY A 161 6.73 8.43 6.72
CA GLY A 161 8.16 8.53 6.87
C GLY A 161 8.60 8.64 8.33
N LEU A 162 9.80 9.16 8.53
CA LEU A 162 10.35 9.41 9.85
C LEU A 162 10.01 10.82 10.38
N TRP A 163 9.41 11.64 9.51
CA TRP A 163 9.13 13.05 9.76
C TRP A 163 7.71 13.35 10.27
N ASP A 164 6.76 12.42 10.11
CA ASP A 164 5.36 12.68 10.39
C ASP A 164 4.87 12.17 11.75
N ALA A 165 5.60 11.25 12.39
CA ALA A 165 5.39 10.84 13.78
C ALA A 165 6.66 10.23 14.38
N ALA A 166 6.94 10.50 15.65
CA ALA A 166 7.92 9.71 16.39
C ALA A 166 7.38 8.29 16.63
N MET A 167 8.23 7.29 16.45
CA MET A 167 7.95 5.92 16.87
C MET A 167 9.13 5.43 17.68
N ILE A 168 8.94 5.38 18.98
CA ILE A 168 9.95 4.93 19.94
C ILE A 168 9.87 3.40 19.98
N LYS A 169 10.99 2.76 19.67
CA LYS A 169 11.15 1.31 19.61
C LYS A 169 12.16 0.83 20.66
N ASP A 170 12.26 -0.48 20.84
CA ASP A 170 13.17 -1.17 21.74
C ASP A 170 14.59 -0.58 21.70
N ASN A 171 15.16 -0.41 20.53
CA ASN A 171 16.49 0.16 20.35
C ASN A 171 16.59 1.63 20.81
N HIS A 172 15.52 2.42 20.64
CA HIS A 172 15.50 3.79 21.15
C HIS A 172 15.45 3.79 22.68
N VAL A 173 14.64 2.91 23.27
CA VAL A 173 14.53 2.75 24.73
C VAL A 173 15.87 2.29 25.33
N ALA A 174 16.52 1.30 24.70
CA ALA A 174 17.81 0.78 25.16
C ALA A 174 18.90 1.87 25.20
N VAL A 175 18.93 2.76 24.21
CA VAL A 175 19.90 3.87 24.14
C VAL A 175 19.51 5.02 25.06
N ALA A 176 18.22 5.31 25.22
CA ALA A 176 17.74 6.39 26.08
C ALA A 176 17.85 6.07 27.58
N GLY A 177 17.83 4.78 27.94
CA GLY A 177 17.89 4.27 29.31
C GLY A 177 16.59 3.60 29.75
N ASP A 178 15.44 4.26 29.58
CA ASP A 178 14.11 3.69 29.84
C ASP A 178 13.05 4.32 28.92
N VAL A 179 11.85 3.70 28.88
CA VAL A 179 10.74 4.13 28.01
C VAL A 179 10.22 5.53 28.39
N GLY A 180 10.14 5.83 29.67
CA GLY A 180 9.66 7.13 30.14
C GLY A 180 10.62 8.27 29.75
N GLU A 181 11.93 8.04 29.84
CA GLU A 181 12.93 9.01 29.41
C GLU A 181 12.89 9.23 27.89
N ALA A 182 12.77 8.16 27.11
CA ALA A 182 12.65 8.27 25.66
C ALA A 182 11.41 9.11 25.23
N VAL A 183 10.27 8.90 25.89
CA VAL A 183 9.04 9.66 25.63
C VAL A 183 9.19 11.11 26.07
N ARG A 184 9.75 11.39 27.27
CA ARG A 184 9.98 12.76 27.74
C ARG A 184 10.84 13.55 26.76
N ARG A 185 11.95 12.97 26.28
CA ARG A 185 12.82 13.62 25.26
C ARG A 185 12.07 13.96 23.98
N ALA A 186 11.23 13.04 23.48
CA ALA A 186 10.43 13.29 22.29
C ALA A 186 9.41 14.43 22.49
N ARG A 187 8.74 14.44 23.66
CA ARG A 187 7.80 15.51 24.04
C ARG A 187 8.52 16.86 24.21
N ASP A 188 9.65 16.88 24.90
CA ASP A 188 10.42 18.11 25.15
C ASP A 188 11.02 18.68 23.85
N ALA A 189 11.22 17.84 22.83
CA ALA A 189 11.55 18.25 21.46
C ALA A 189 10.34 18.80 20.65
N GLY A 190 9.14 18.87 21.26
CA GLY A 190 7.94 19.43 20.63
C GLY A 190 7.22 18.48 19.66
N ILE A 191 7.51 17.17 19.72
CA ILE A 191 6.85 16.20 18.84
C ILE A 191 5.43 15.93 19.33
N ALA A 192 4.44 16.19 18.48
CA ALA A 192 3.02 16.09 18.82
C ALA A 192 2.52 14.62 18.82
N GLN A 193 2.97 13.79 17.86
CA GLN A 193 2.59 12.39 17.78
C GLN A 193 3.75 11.50 18.23
N ILE A 194 3.57 10.84 19.37
CA ILE A 194 4.58 9.96 19.98
C ILE A 194 3.97 8.55 20.13
N ILE A 195 4.31 7.68 19.19
CA ILE A 195 3.96 6.26 19.18
C ILE A 195 5.03 5.53 19.97
N VAL A 196 4.63 4.72 20.94
CA VAL A 196 5.56 3.92 21.74
C VAL A 196 5.28 2.45 21.50
N GLU A 197 6.28 1.74 20.99
CA GLU A 197 6.28 0.29 20.89
C GLU A 197 6.61 -0.31 22.27
N VAL A 198 5.70 -1.14 22.77
CA VAL A 198 5.84 -1.86 24.04
C VAL A 198 5.66 -3.36 23.79
N ASP A 199 6.60 -4.16 24.27
CA ASP A 199 6.61 -5.63 24.18
C ASP A 199 6.16 -6.30 25.49
N ARG A 200 5.98 -5.52 26.57
CA ARG A 200 5.52 -5.96 27.88
C ARG A 200 4.51 -5.00 28.47
N VAL A 201 3.56 -5.56 29.20
CA VAL A 201 2.48 -4.79 29.85
C VAL A 201 3.01 -3.80 30.90
N ASP A 202 4.10 -4.11 31.59
CA ASP A 202 4.71 -3.23 32.60
C ASP A 202 5.30 -1.92 32.03
N GLN A 203 5.52 -1.83 30.72
CA GLN A 203 5.97 -0.63 30.02
C GLN A 203 4.82 0.37 29.74
N ILE A 204 3.57 -0.06 29.79
CA ILE A 204 2.39 0.75 29.41
C ILE A 204 2.26 1.98 30.30
N GLU A 205 2.20 1.83 31.61
CA GLU A 205 2.03 2.94 32.54
C GLU A 205 3.19 3.95 32.51
N PRO A 206 4.46 3.52 32.50
CA PRO A 206 5.59 4.44 32.31
C PRO A 206 5.53 5.25 31.01
N ALA A 207 5.13 4.62 29.87
CA ALA A 207 4.98 5.31 28.60
C ALA A 207 3.85 6.37 28.65
N LEU A 208 2.70 6.00 29.18
CA LEU A 208 1.54 6.90 29.33
C LEU A 208 1.83 8.07 30.28
N ALA A 209 2.42 7.81 31.44
CA ALA A 209 2.80 8.82 32.41
C ALA A 209 3.82 9.83 31.85
N ALA A 210 4.67 9.41 30.92
CA ALA A 210 5.63 10.27 30.25
C ALA A 210 5.03 11.09 29.11
N GLY A 211 3.85 10.74 28.59
CA GLY A 211 3.12 11.48 27.55
C GLY A 211 3.10 10.80 26.19
N ALA A 212 3.16 9.47 26.13
CA ALA A 212 2.87 8.74 24.89
C ALA A 212 1.46 9.09 24.39
N THR A 213 1.31 9.30 23.08
CA THR A 213 0.02 9.64 22.45
C THR A 213 -0.61 8.46 21.73
N HIS A 214 0.12 7.34 21.59
CA HIS A 214 -0.30 6.12 20.95
C HIS A 214 0.58 4.96 21.44
N LEU A 215 0.00 3.80 21.75
CA LEU A 215 0.73 2.62 22.15
C LEU A 215 0.64 1.55 21.07
N LEU A 216 1.79 1.09 20.59
CA LEU A 216 1.91 -0.07 19.72
C LEU A 216 2.29 -1.27 20.60
N LEU A 217 1.37 -2.25 20.68
CA LEU A 217 1.49 -3.48 21.47
C LEU A 217 2.11 -4.55 20.55
N ASP A 218 3.40 -4.79 20.71
CA ASP A 218 4.15 -5.62 19.77
C ASP A 218 4.18 -7.09 20.20
N ASN A 219 3.83 -7.97 19.26
CA ASN A 219 3.85 -9.42 19.41
C ASN A 219 3.06 -9.98 20.63
N MET A 220 2.00 -9.29 21.08
CA MET A 220 1.17 -9.75 22.18
C MET A 220 0.02 -10.64 21.67
N PRO A 221 -0.24 -11.82 22.30
CA PRO A 221 -1.38 -12.64 21.94
C PRO A 221 -2.71 -12.00 22.39
N PRO A 222 -3.86 -12.39 21.80
CA PRO A 222 -5.15 -11.74 22.03
C PRO A 222 -5.58 -11.61 23.49
N GLU A 223 -5.25 -12.57 24.35
CA GLU A 223 -5.56 -12.53 25.79
C GLU A 223 -4.75 -11.46 26.52
N ILE A 224 -3.49 -11.25 26.15
CA ILE A 224 -2.65 -10.19 26.70
C ILE A 224 -3.10 -8.83 26.14
N LEU A 225 -3.43 -8.74 24.84
CA LEU A 225 -3.96 -7.53 24.23
C LEU A 225 -5.22 -7.03 24.96
N ARG A 226 -6.17 -7.91 25.30
CA ARG A 226 -7.37 -7.54 26.08
C ARG A 226 -7.02 -6.91 27.43
N GLY A 227 -6.06 -7.49 28.13
CA GLY A 227 -5.57 -6.94 29.40
C GLY A 227 -4.88 -5.59 29.23
N ALA A 228 -4.05 -5.44 28.19
CA ALA A 228 -3.37 -4.19 27.87
C ALA A 228 -4.37 -3.08 27.48
N VAL A 229 -5.37 -3.38 26.65
CA VAL A 229 -6.45 -2.45 26.28
C VAL A 229 -7.24 -2.00 27.52
N ALA A 230 -7.60 -2.93 28.40
CA ALA A 230 -8.28 -2.59 29.66
C ALA A 230 -7.41 -1.71 30.58
N LEU A 231 -6.10 -1.96 30.64
CA LEU A 231 -5.15 -1.14 31.40
C LEU A 231 -5.02 0.28 30.81
N VAL A 232 -4.99 0.41 29.49
CA VAL A 232 -4.93 1.73 28.81
C VAL A 232 -6.21 2.53 29.03
N ASP A 233 -7.35 1.85 29.16
CA ASP A 233 -8.67 2.44 29.49
C ASP A 233 -9.04 3.68 28.61
N GLY A 234 -8.80 3.59 27.31
CA GLY A 234 -9.14 4.62 26.33
C GLY A 234 -8.32 5.93 26.44
N ARG A 235 -7.29 5.97 27.28
CA ARG A 235 -6.42 7.18 27.43
C ARG A 235 -5.72 7.57 26.15
N VAL A 236 -5.31 6.61 25.36
CA VAL A 236 -4.70 6.77 24.03
C VAL A 236 -5.14 5.62 23.11
N PRO A 237 -5.06 5.78 21.78
CA PRO A 237 -5.24 4.66 20.87
C PRO A 237 -4.23 3.53 21.11
N THR A 238 -4.69 2.30 20.94
CA THR A 238 -3.86 1.09 20.99
C THR A 238 -3.76 0.45 19.62
N GLU A 239 -2.60 -0.04 19.27
CA GLU A 239 -2.31 -0.70 18.00
C GLU A 239 -1.68 -2.07 18.28
N ALA A 240 -2.24 -3.13 17.72
CA ALA A 240 -1.59 -4.44 17.73
C ALA A 240 -0.71 -4.60 16.50
N SER A 241 0.51 -5.11 16.69
CA SER A 241 1.50 -5.36 15.63
C SER A 241 2.27 -6.66 15.91
N GLY A 242 2.95 -7.16 14.88
CA GLY A 242 3.78 -8.37 14.99
C GLY A 242 3.06 -9.66 14.63
N GLY A 243 3.60 -10.41 13.66
CA GLY A 243 3.12 -11.76 13.30
C GLY A 243 1.67 -11.88 12.80
N VAL A 244 1.00 -10.78 12.46
CA VAL A 244 -0.41 -10.78 12.05
C VAL A 244 -0.59 -11.47 10.69
N SER A 245 -1.52 -12.44 10.62
CA SER A 245 -1.92 -13.16 9.41
C SER A 245 -3.44 -13.11 9.21
N LEU A 246 -3.93 -13.57 8.05
CA LEU A 246 -5.37 -13.68 7.79
C LEU A 246 -6.09 -14.61 8.80
N ASP A 247 -5.37 -15.58 9.36
CA ASP A 247 -5.95 -16.51 10.34
C ASP A 247 -6.01 -15.92 11.75
N THR A 248 -5.09 -15.00 12.08
CA THR A 248 -4.98 -14.44 13.44
C THR A 248 -5.64 -13.09 13.61
N ILE A 249 -5.79 -12.31 12.51
CA ILE A 249 -6.21 -10.90 12.56
C ILE A 249 -7.58 -10.72 13.22
N ARG A 250 -8.52 -11.65 13.01
CA ARG A 250 -9.87 -11.58 13.60
C ARG A 250 -9.81 -11.59 15.13
N ALA A 251 -9.10 -12.53 15.72
CA ALA A 251 -8.96 -12.64 17.17
C ALA A 251 -8.19 -11.44 17.78
N ILE A 252 -7.20 -10.91 17.04
CA ILE A 252 -6.46 -9.71 17.42
C ILE A 252 -7.40 -8.49 17.42
N ALA A 253 -8.17 -8.28 16.37
CA ALA A 253 -9.10 -7.15 16.28
C ALA A 253 -10.22 -7.22 17.34
N GLU A 254 -10.69 -8.43 17.71
CA GLU A 254 -11.66 -8.66 18.77
C GLU A 254 -11.09 -8.45 20.20
N SER A 255 -9.79 -8.20 20.34
CA SER A 255 -9.19 -7.84 21.64
C SER A 255 -9.57 -6.43 22.12
N GLY A 256 -10.15 -5.60 21.24
CA GLY A 256 -10.57 -4.25 21.56
C GLY A 256 -9.51 -3.18 21.22
N VAL A 257 -8.43 -3.53 20.53
CA VAL A 257 -7.45 -2.56 20.02
C VAL A 257 -8.09 -1.62 19.01
N THR A 258 -7.62 -0.38 18.96
CA THR A 258 -8.08 0.63 18.00
C THR A 258 -7.59 0.31 16.60
N TYR A 259 -6.34 -0.13 16.47
CA TYR A 259 -5.68 -0.40 15.20
C TYR A 259 -5.00 -1.77 15.20
N VAL A 260 -4.89 -2.34 13.99
CA VAL A 260 -4.02 -3.50 13.73
C VAL A 260 -3.14 -3.16 12.54
N SER A 261 -1.82 -3.17 12.72
CA SER A 261 -0.88 -2.90 11.63
C SER A 261 -0.27 -4.17 11.05
N VAL A 262 -0.23 -4.24 9.71
CA VAL A 262 0.19 -5.44 8.99
C VAL A 262 1.23 -5.09 7.92
N GLY A 263 2.46 -5.56 8.10
CA GLY A 263 3.54 -5.31 7.13
C GLY A 263 3.39 -6.12 5.83
N ARG A 264 2.74 -7.29 5.90
CA ARG A 264 2.57 -8.18 4.74
C ARG A 264 1.74 -7.58 3.61
N LEU A 265 0.91 -6.57 3.90
CA LEU A 265 0.09 -5.89 2.88
C LEU A 265 0.92 -5.38 1.71
N THR A 266 2.13 -4.93 1.99
CA THR A 266 3.02 -4.31 1.00
C THR A 266 4.24 -5.18 0.69
N GLN A 267 4.90 -5.75 1.70
CA GLN A 267 6.15 -6.49 1.49
C GLN A 267 5.97 -7.89 0.87
N SER A 268 4.77 -8.47 0.90
CA SER A 268 4.55 -9.89 0.54
C SER A 268 3.23 -10.11 -0.20
N ALA A 269 2.59 -9.06 -0.73
CA ALA A 269 1.41 -9.22 -1.56
C ALA A 269 1.79 -9.91 -2.89
N PRO A 270 1.08 -10.97 -3.31
CA PRO A 270 1.25 -11.50 -4.65
C PRO A 270 0.75 -10.49 -5.68
N ALA A 271 1.38 -10.42 -6.84
CA ALA A 271 0.85 -9.66 -7.96
C ALA A 271 -0.48 -10.26 -8.44
N ALA A 272 -1.41 -9.41 -8.85
CA ALA A 272 -2.65 -9.85 -9.48
C ALA A 272 -2.38 -10.35 -10.92
N ASP A 273 -3.16 -11.29 -11.42
CA ASP A 273 -3.08 -11.70 -12.82
C ASP A 273 -3.97 -10.80 -13.68
N ILE A 274 -3.33 -9.92 -14.44
CA ILE A 274 -3.95 -8.95 -15.35
C ILE A 274 -3.25 -9.05 -16.69
N GLY A 275 -4.01 -9.14 -17.77
CA GLY A 275 -3.50 -9.19 -19.14
C GLY A 275 -3.91 -7.98 -19.97
N LEU A 276 -3.27 -7.83 -21.13
CA LEU A 276 -3.67 -6.92 -22.19
C LEU A 276 -3.76 -7.73 -23.49
N ASP A 277 -4.96 -7.95 -23.96
CA ASP A 277 -5.23 -8.75 -25.13
C ASP A 277 -5.64 -7.86 -26.31
N PHE A 278 -5.23 -8.29 -27.53
CA PHE A 278 -5.65 -7.63 -28.76
C PHE A 278 -7.16 -7.72 -28.92
N ALA A 279 -7.81 -6.60 -29.18
CA ALA A 279 -9.22 -6.53 -29.53
C ALA A 279 -9.39 -6.28 -31.03
N THR A 280 -10.26 -7.02 -31.68
CA THR A 280 -10.70 -6.73 -33.05
C THR A 280 -11.51 -5.45 -33.02
N LEU A 281 -11.12 -4.45 -33.84
CA LEU A 281 -11.85 -3.21 -34.04
C LEU A 281 -13.17 -3.46 -34.76
#